data_48d7b48b5649e3c46ff37b4d096faddb
#
_entry.id   48d7b48b5649e3c46ff37b4d096faddb
#
_cell.length_a   1.000
_cell.length_b   1.000
_cell.length_c   1.000
_cell.angle_alpha   90.00
_cell.angle_beta   90.00
_cell.angle_gamma   90.00
#
_symmetry.space_group_name_H-M   'P 1'
#
loop_
_entity.id
_entity.type
_entity.pdbx_description
1 polymer ?
#
loop_
_entity_poly.entity_id
_entity_poly.type
_entity_poly.pdbx_seq_one_letter_code
_entity_poly.pdbx_strand_id
1 'polypeptide(L)'
;MVAVGIRGKARHQRYATQMPKAAIIRCVSPEQVLNIDLQAFPHLQQRLVGIANVMEYFAVQWGYAGSVGFELATGIRVVHAQSDIDLIMRMPNYLDKQLAHQMLIQLEETTEKVDVQLQTPHGGVALKEWARGSSKILLKSSHAAVLVENPWQEKEFI
;
A
#
# COMPACT_ATOMS: atom_id res chain seq x y z
N MET A 1 13.66 -4.64 19.55
CA MET A 1 12.43 -3.82 19.67
C MET A 1 11.89 -3.54 18.30
N VAL A 2 10.56 -3.46 18.12
CA VAL A 2 9.86 -3.08 16.90
C VAL A 2 8.99 -1.87 17.23
N ALA A 3 9.05 -0.83 16.40
CA ALA A 3 8.17 0.32 16.52
C ALA A 3 6.72 -0.10 16.17
N VAL A 4 5.78 0.21 17.04
CA VAL A 4 4.36 -0.09 16.85
C VAL A 4 3.51 1.13 17.13
N GLY A 5 2.38 1.23 16.44
CA GLY A 5 1.39 2.27 16.68
C GLY A 5 0.12 1.70 17.30
N ILE A 6 -0.26 2.19 18.46
CA ILE A 6 -1.57 1.91 19.04
C ILE A 6 -2.55 2.92 18.46
N ARG A 7 -3.67 2.43 17.91
CA ARG A 7 -4.69 3.28 17.31
C ARG A 7 -5.96 3.21 18.13
N GLY A 8 -6.47 4.37 18.53
CA GLY A 8 -7.76 4.51 19.18
C GLY A 8 -8.92 4.59 18.17
N LYS A 9 -10.14 4.85 18.68
CA LYS A 9 -11.36 4.92 17.86
C LYS A 9 -11.33 6.10 16.86
N ALA A 10 -10.79 7.24 17.26
CA ALA A 10 -10.71 8.41 16.39
C ALA A 10 -9.37 8.47 15.64
N ARG A 11 -9.37 9.01 14.40
CA ARG A 11 -8.20 9.07 13.51
C ARG A 11 -6.97 9.75 14.14
N HIS A 12 -7.18 10.76 14.99
CA HIS A 12 -6.11 11.49 15.69
C HIS A 12 -5.56 10.75 16.93
N GLN A 13 -6.28 9.72 17.42
CA GLN A 13 -5.84 8.95 18.58
C GLN A 13 -4.80 7.92 18.16
N ARG A 14 -3.55 8.33 18.16
CA ARG A 14 -2.40 7.47 17.82
C ARG A 14 -1.34 7.61 18.89
N TYR A 15 -0.84 6.48 19.36
CA TYR A 15 0.26 6.42 20.31
C TYR A 15 1.38 5.57 19.74
N ALA A 16 2.56 6.16 19.60
CA ALA A 16 3.76 5.47 19.14
C ALA A 16 4.45 4.81 20.34
N THR A 17 4.78 3.53 20.21
CA THR A 17 5.47 2.76 21.24
C THR A 17 6.39 1.71 20.60
N GLN A 18 7.02 0.89 21.42
CA GLN A 18 7.89 -0.19 20.97
C GLN A 18 7.50 -1.48 21.68
N MET A 19 7.64 -2.61 20.98
CA MET A 19 7.44 -3.93 21.54
C MET A 19 8.66 -4.84 21.28
N PRO A 20 8.92 -5.85 22.14
CA PRO A 20 9.95 -6.84 21.86
C PRO A 20 9.63 -7.64 20.58
N LYS A 21 10.65 -7.93 19.76
CA LYS A 21 10.47 -8.84 18.61
C LYS A 21 9.91 -10.21 19.01
N ALA A 22 10.30 -10.71 20.18
CA ALA A 22 9.83 -12.00 20.71
C ALA A 22 8.32 -12.01 21.03
N ALA A 23 7.67 -10.86 21.13
CA ALA A 23 6.23 -10.77 21.34
C ALA A 23 5.42 -10.86 20.03
N ILE A 24 6.09 -10.93 18.87
CA ILE A 24 5.43 -11.12 17.57
C ILE A 24 5.02 -12.59 17.45
N ILE A 25 3.72 -12.84 17.42
CA ILE A 25 3.14 -14.17 17.27
C ILE A 25 3.05 -14.56 15.80
N ARG A 26 2.71 -13.58 14.92
CA ARG A 26 2.51 -13.81 13.49
C ARG A 26 2.83 -12.55 12.71
N CYS A 27 3.43 -12.73 11.52
CA CYS A 27 3.56 -11.68 10.51
C CYS A 27 2.71 -12.07 9.29
N VAL A 28 2.01 -11.10 8.74
CA VAL A 28 1.19 -11.28 7.54
C VAL A 28 1.61 -10.21 6.54
N SER A 29 2.02 -10.63 5.35
CA SER A 29 2.37 -9.70 4.28
C SER A 29 1.11 -9.21 3.54
N PRO A 30 1.17 -8.06 2.87
CA PRO A 30 0.07 -7.56 2.05
C PRO A 30 -0.44 -8.57 1.01
N GLU A 31 0.43 -9.38 0.46
CA GLU A 31 0.11 -10.39 -0.54
C GLU A 31 -0.64 -11.58 0.06
N GLN A 32 -0.34 -11.93 1.30
CA GLN A 32 -0.99 -13.06 1.97
C GLN A 32 -2.47 -12.82 2.26
N VAL A 33 -2.88 -11.56 2.44
CA VAL A 33 -4.30 -11.22 2.66
C VAL A 33 -5.15 -11.31 1.41
N LEU A 34 -4.57 -11.46 0.21
CA LEU A 34 -5.33 -11.69 -1.03
C LEU A 34 -6.02 -13.06 -1.06
N ASN A 35 -5.51 -14.03 -0.31
CA ASN A 35 -6.04 -15.39 -0.25
C ASN A 35 -7.19 -15.56 0.78
N ILE A 36 -7.62 -14.47 1.42
CA ILE A 36 -8.68 -14.52 2.42
C ILE A 36 -10.05 -14.56 1.73
N ASP A 37 -10.93 -15.40 2.22
CA ASP A 37 -12.31 -15.47 1.73
C ASP A 37 -13.06 -14.16 2.03
N LEU A 38 -13.33 -13.38 1.00
CA LEU A 38 -14.04 -12.11 1.10
C LEU A 38 -15.52 -12.27 1.48
N GLN A 39 -16.09 -13.49 1.43
CA GLN A 39 -17.45 -13.72 1.93
C GLN A 39 -17.56 -13.45 3.44
N ALA A 40 -16.46 -13.62 4.17
CA ALA A 40 -16.38 -13.22 5.58
C ALA A 40 -16.40 -11.68 5.78
N PHE A 41 -16.21 -10.89 4.71
CA PHE A 41 -16.12 -9.43 4.73
C PHE A 41 -17.10 -8.78 3.73
N PRO A 42 -18.42 -9.01 3.82
CA PRO A 42 -19.38 -8.57 2.79
C PRO A 42 -19.37 -7.06 2.55
N HIS A 43 -19.03 -6.26 3.55
CA HIS A 43 -18.92 -4.80 3.44
C HIS A 43 -17.70 -4.31 2.63
N LEU A 44 -16.71 -5.18 2.40
CA LEU A 44 -15.53 -4.91 1.58
C LEU A 44 -15.64 -5.53 0.20
N GLN A 45 -16.37 -6.63 0.04
CA GLN A 45 -16.35 -7.47 -1.14
C GLN A 45 -16.53 -6.69 -2.44
N GLN A 46 -17.57 -5.86 -2.54
CA GLN A 46 -17.85 -5.10 -3.76
C GLN A 46 -16.72 -4.13 -4.12
N ARG A 47 -16.11 -3.48 -3.13
CA ARG A 47 -15.02 -2.53 -3.33
C ARG A 47 -13.71 -3.21 -3.76
N LEU A 48 -13.44 -4.41 -3.23
CA LEU A 48 -12.16 -5.09 -3.42
C LEU A 48 -12.11 -5.93 -4.72
N VAL A 49 -13.26 -6.45 -5.17
CA VAL A 49 -13.32 -7.25 -6.43
C VAL A 49 -12.88 -6.43 -7.64
N GLY A 50 -13.33 -5.18 -7.78
CA GLY A 50 -12.91 -4.31 -8.88
C GLY A 50 -11.39 -4.09 -8.90
N ILE A 51 -10.79 -3.83 -7.74
CA ILE A 51 -9.34 -3.65 -7.62
C ILE A 51 -8.60 -4.93 -8.00
N ALA A 52 -9.04 -6.09 -7.52
CA ALA A 52 -8.41 -7.36 -7.83
C ALA A 52 -8.38 -7.64 -9.34
N ASN A 53 -9.49 -7.36 -10.05
CA ASN A 53 -9.56 -7.52 -11.51
C ASN A 53 -8.56 -6.61 -12.25
N VAL A 54 -8.41 -5.35 -11.82
CA VAL A 54 -7.42 -4.44 -12.42
C VAL A 54 -6.01 -4.96 -12.18
N MET A 55 -5.70 -5.38 -10.96
CA MET A 55 -4.37 -5.85 -10.61
C MET A 55 -4.00 -7.16 -11.33
N GLU A 56 -4.97 -8.05 -11.55
CA GLU A 56 -4.80 -9.27 -12.34
C GLU A 56 -4.50 -8.94 -13.81
N TYR A 57 -5.20 -7.96 -14.40
CA TYR A 57 -4.95 -7.52 -15.77
C TYR A 57 -3.51 -7.03 -15.96
N PHE A 58 -2.96 -6.29 -15.02
CA PHE A 58 -1.57 -5.80 -15.09
C PHE A 58 -0.52 -6.84 -14.67
N ALA A 59 -0.93 -7.98 -14.14
CA ALA A 59 -0.07 -9.10 -13.72
C ALA A 59 1.09 -8.66 -12.79
N VAL A 60 0.83 -7.74 -11.86
CA VAL A 60 1.80 -7.26 -10.88
C VAL A 60 1.64 -7.97 -9.55
N GLN A 61 2.73 -8.10 -8.79
CA GLN A 61 2.67 -8.57 -7.40
C GLN A 61 2.21 -7.43 -6.50
N TRP A 62 1.13 -7.65 -5.74
CA TRP A 62 0.51 -6.61 -4.93
C TRP A 62 -0.19 -7.18 -3.69
N GLY A 63 -0.71 -6.31 -2.83
CA GLY A 63 -1.55 -6.70 -1.70
C GLY A 63 -2.18 -5.52 -0.99
N TYR A 64 -3.17 -5.81 -0.15
CA TYR A 64 -3.83 -4.81 0.67
C TYR A 64 -2.98 -4.41 1.87
N ALA A 65 -2.92 -3.11 2.14
CA ALA A 65 -2.24 -2.51 3.28
C ALA A 65 -3.22 -1.66 4.11
N GLY A 66 -2.69 -0.84 4.99
CA GLY A 66 -3.49 0.08 5.79
C GLY A 66 -4.60 -0.58 6.60
N SER A 67 -5.76 0.07 6.66
CA SER A 67 -6.91 -0.42 7.42
C SER A 67 -7.54 -1.67 6.82
N VAL A 68 -7.59 -1.77 5.48
CA VAL A 68 -8.13 -2.95 4.79
C VAL A 68 -7.24 -4.16 5.06
N GLY A 69 -5.91 -4.03 4.84
CA GLY A 69 -4.97 -5.11 5.12
C GLY A 69 -5.02 -5.56 6.59
N PHE A 70 -5.14 -4.62 7.53
CA PHE A 70 -5.28 -4.94 8.95
C PHE A 70 -6.57 -5.71 9.24
N GLU A 71 -7.71 -5.26 8.72
CA GLU A 71 -9.00 -5.94 8.94
C GLU A 71 -9.02 -7.34 8.36
N LEU A 72 -8.53 -7.50 7.10
CA LEU A 72 -8.43 -8.81 6.47
C LEU A 72 -7.49 -9.75 7.25
N ALA A 73 -6.35 -9.27 7.76
CA ALA A 73 -5.39 -10.09 8.49
C ALA A 73 -5.85 -10.50 9.88
N THR A 74 -6.70 -9.70 10.54
CA THR A 74 -7.05 -9.88 11.97
C THR A 74 -8.50 -10.24 12.21
N GLY A 75 -9.40 -9.98 11.26
CA GLY A 75 -10.86 -10.05 11.44
C GLY A 75 -11.44 -8.91 12.27
N ILE A 76 -10.61 -7.98 12.75
CA ILE A 76 -11.07 -6.85 13.58
C ILE A 76 -11.58 -5.74 12.66
N ARG A 77 -12.87 -5.43 12.75
CA ARG A 77 -13.51 -4.41 11.92
C ARG A 77 -13.00 -3.00 12.24
N VAL A 78 -12.31 -2.39 11.29
CA VAL A 78 -11.78 -1.01 11.38
C VAL A 78 -12.09 -0.19 10.13
N VAL A 79 -12.49 -0.86 9.03
CA VAL A 79 -12.82 -0.21 7.76
C VAL A 79 -14.27 0.29 7.79
N HIS A 80 -14.47 1.50 7.33
CA HIS A 80 -15.78 2.12 7.15
C HIS A 80 -15.91 2.70 5.73
N ALA A 81 -17.11 3.12 5.34
CA ALA A 81 -17.40 3.54 3.96
C ALA A 81 -16.50 4.66 3.40
N GLN A 82 -15.93 5.49 4.30
CA GLN A 82 -15.04 6.59 3.92
C GLN A 82 -13.55 6.24 4.04
N SER A 83 -13.21 5.01 4.40
CA SER A 83 -11.81 4.57 4.49
C SER A 83 -11.20 4.50 3.10
N ASP A 84 -9.99 5.01 2.97
CA ASP A 84 -9.16 4.82 1.78
C ASP A 84 -8.76 3.34 1.67
N ILE A 85 -8.50 2.87 0.46
CA ILE A 85 -7.96 1.54 0.21
C ILE A 85 -6.48 1.69 -0.11
N ASP A 86 -5.65 1.28 0.83
CA ASP A 86 -4.19 1.33 0.67
C ASP A 86 -3.70 0.03 0.00
N LEU A 87 -2.93 0.16 -1.07
CA LEU A 87 -2.30 -0.95 -1.79
C LEU A 87 -0.78 -0.82 -1.77
N ILE A 88 -0.10 -1.95 -1.74
CA ILE A 88 1.33 -2.04 -2.03
C ILE A 88 1.51 -2.85 -3.31
N MET A 89 2.24 -2.30 -4.28
CA MET A 89 2.67 -2.98 -5.51
C MET A 89 4.18 -3.19 -5.46
N ARG A 90 4.63 -4.43 -5.66
CA ARG A 90 6.05 -4.77 -5.71
C ARG A 90 6.60 -4.46 -7.10
N MET A 91 7.44 -3.46 -7.18
CA MET A 91 8.01 -2.96 -8.43
C MET A 91 9.54 -3.06 -8.42
N PRO A 92 10.10 -4.28 -8.49
CA PRO A 92 11.56 -4.45 -8.50
C PRO A 92 12.21 -3.86 -9.75
N ASN A 93 11.48 -3.80 -10.86
CA ASN A 93 11.92 -3.23 -12.13
C ASN A 93 11.24 -1.89 -12.40
N TYR A 94 11.87 -1.09 -13.24
CA TYR A 94 11.34 0.21 -13.67
C TYR A 94 9.93 0.08 -14.23
N LEU A 95 9.02 0.92 -13.73
CA LEU A 95 7.66 1.06 -14.25
C LEU A 95 7.61 2.24 -15.22
N ASP A 96 7.25 2.01 -16.46
CA ASP A 96 7.02 3.08 -17.42
C ASP A 96 5.90 4.02 -16.96
N LYS A 97 6.08 5.34 -17.20
CA LYS A 97 5.13 6.36 -16.74
C LYS A 97 3.77 6.28 -17.43
N GLN A 98 3.72 5.87 -18.70
CA GLN A 98 2.44 5.70 -19.41
C GLN A 98 1.67 4.52 -18.83
N LEU A 99 2.38 3.41 -18.57
CA LEU A 99 1.79 2.25 -17.91
C LEU A 99 1.30 2.59 -16.48
N ALA A 100 2.10 3.33 -15.73
CA ALA A 100 1.71 3.82 -14.39
C ALA A 100 0.44 4.68 -14.45
N HIS A 101 0.32 5.53 -15.47
CA HIS A 101 -0.87 6.38 -15.69
C HIS A 101 -2.10 5.55 -16.04
N GLN A 102 -1.97 4.54 -16.91
CA GLN A 102 -3.05 3.61 -17.24
C GLN A 102 -3.53 2.84 -16.01
N MET A 103 -2.61 2.32 -15.20
CA MET A 103 -2.93 1.64 -13.95
C MET A 103 -3.71 2.54 -12.99
N LEU A 104 -3.26 3.79 -12.83
CA LEU A 104 -3.90 4.76 -11.96
C LEU A 104 -5.33 5.05 -12.39
N ILE A 105 -5.57 5.31 -13.69
CA ILE A 105 -6.90 5.55 -14.23
C ILE A 105 -7.83 4.38 -13.98
N GLN A 106 -7.42 3.16 -14.31
CA GLN A 106 -8.26 1.98 -14.12
C GLN A 106 -8.57 1.71 -12.64
N LEU A 107 -7.64 1.97 -11.74
CA LEU A 107 -7.89 1.86 -10.30
C LEU A 107 -8.86 2.95 -9.80
N GLU A 108 -8.71 4.19 -10.24
CA GLU A 108 -9.59 5.29 -9.87
C GLU A 108 -11.03 5.11 -10.42
N GLU A 109 -11.20 4.39 -11.53
CA GLU A 109 -12.51 4.00 -12.08
C GLU A 109 -13.22 2.93 -11.25
N THR A 110 -12.48 2.08 -10.53
CA THR A 110 -13.06 1.01 -9.70
C THR A 110 -13.52 1.48 -8.34
N THR A 111 -12.86 2.51 -7.78
CA THR A 111 -13.15 3.05 -6.45
C THR A 111 -12.59 4.47 -6.32
N GLU A 112 -13.31 5.32 -5.60
CA GLU A 112 -12.96 6.73 -5.47
C GLU A 112 -11.71 7.02 -4.63
N LYS A 113 -11.31 6.08 -3.75
CA LYS A 113 -10.26 6.30 -2.74
C LYS A 113 -9.27 5.17 -2.68
N VAL A 114 -8.42 5.09 -3.69
CA VAL A 114 -7.27 4.17 -3.73
C VAL A 114 -5.98 4.96 -3.54
N ASP A 115 -5.14 4.52 -2.60
CA ASP A 115 -3.76 4.98 -2.45
C ASP A 115 -2.80 3.82 -2.68
N VAL A 116 -1.95 3.95 -3.69
CA VAL A 116 -1.04 2.88 -4.13
C VAL A 116 0.40 3.29 -3.89
N GLN A 117 1.09 2.51 -3.10
CA GLN A 117 2.54 2.62 -2.91
C GLN A 117 3.26 1.62 -3.81
N LEU A 118 4.11 2.12 -4.71
CA LEU A 118 5.08 1.33 -5.45
C LEU A 118 6.26 1.04 -4.55
N GLN A 119 6.53 -0.24 -4.28
CA GLN A 119 7.69 -0.67 -3.52
C GLN A 119 8.82 -1.00 -4.48
N THR A 120 9.74 -0.07 -4.64
CA THR A 120 10.96 -0.19 -5.45
C THR A 120 12.09 -0.82 -4.61
N PRO A 121 13.25 -1.18 -5.21
CA PRO A 121 14.41 -1.66 -4.45
C PRO A 121 14.92 -0.67 -3.40
N HIS A 122 14.71 0.63 -3.62
CA HIS A 122 15.26 1.68 -2.75
C HIS A 122 14.24 2.29 -1.78
N GLY A 123 12.95 1.94 -1.90
CA GLY A 123 11.89 2.43 -1.01
C GLY A 123 10.52 2.54 -1.66
N GLY A 124 9.59 3.15 -0.95
CA GLY A 124 8.21 3.35 -1.40
C GLY A 124 7.99 4.72 -2.03
N VAL A 125 7.31 4.76 -3.18
CA VAL A 125 6.81 5.99 -3.82
C VAL A 125 5.33 5.87 -4.12
N ALA A 126 4.61 6.99 -4.14
CA ALA A 126 3.20 6.98 -4.52
C ALA A 126 3.04 6.78 -6.03
N LEU A 127 2.22 5.80 -6.46
CA LEU A 127 1.87 5.61 -7.88
C LEU A 127 1.38 6.91 -8.51
N LYS A 128 0.56 7.66 -7.79
CA LYS A 128 -0.02 8.93 -8.23
C LYS A 128 1.03 10.01 -8.53
N GLU A 129 2.10 10.09 -7.75
CA GLU A 129 3.22 11.01 -8.02
C GLU A 129 4.01 10.57 -9.25
N TRP A 130 4.28 9.26 -9.36
CA TRP A 130 5.03 8.70 -10.48
C TRP A 130 4.27 8.85 -11.80
N ALA A 131 2.98 8.51 -11.83
CA ALA A 131 2.10 8.58 -12.99
C ALA A 131 1.90 10.01 -13.51
N ARG A 132 1.91 11.02 -12.63
CA ARG A 132 1.79 12.45 -13.01
C ARG A 132 3.03 13.01 -13.70
N GLY A 133 4.13 12.27 -13.74
CA GLY A 133 5.33 12.69 -14.42
C GLY A 133 6.12 13.81 -13.75
N SER A 134 5.93 14.00 -12.44
CA SER A 134 6.70 14.95 -11.64
C SER A 134 8.21 14.76 -11.84
N SER A 135 8.95 15.86 -11.93
CA SER A 135 10.41 15.82 -12.10
C SER A 135 11.14 15.26 -10.87
N LYS A 136 10.54 15.44 -9.68
CA LYS A 136 11.01 14.88 -8.42
C LYS A 136 9.84 14.30 -7.66
N ILE A 137 10.03 13.12 -7.08
CA ILE A 137 9.05 12.38 -6.30
C ILE A 137 9.61 12.00 -4.94
N LEU A 138 8.74 11.84 -3.96
CA LEU A 138 9.14 11.50 -2.61
C LEU A 138 9.38 10.00 -2.46
N LEU A 139 10.65 9.59 -2.37
CA LEU A 139 11.05 8.23 -2.03
C LEU A 139 11.15 8.08 -0.51
N LYS A 140 10.36 7.18 0.04
CA LYS A 140 10.34 6.87 1.48
C LYS A 140 11.05 5.54 1.72
N SER A 141 12.20 5.59 2.40
CA SER A 141 12.94 4.39 2.83
C SER A 141 12.77 4.17 4.35
N SER A 142 13.40 3.11 4.87
CA SER A 142 13.46 2.84 6.32
C SER A 142 14.26 3.89 7.10
N HIS A 143 15.08 4.68 6.42
CA HIS A 143 16.04 5.63 7.03
C HIS A 143 15.66 7.09 6.78
N ALA A 144 15.10 7.40 5.63
CA ALA A 144 14.83 8.78 5.22
C ALA A 144 13.68 8.88 4.21
N ALA A 145 13.17 10.11 4.08
CA ALA A 145 12.31 10.51 2.98
C ALA A 145 13.08 11.55 2.13
N VAL A 146 13.34 11.25 0.87
CA VAL A 146 14.17 12.07 -0.02
C VAL A 146 13.50 12.28 -1.37
N LEU A 147 13.75 13.43 -2.01
CA LEU A 147 13.29 13.69 -3.36
C LEU A 147 14.26 13.06 -4.36
N VAL A 148 13.73 12.26 -5.29
CA VAL A 148 14.47 11.57 -6.36
C VAL A 148 13.80 11.81 -7.71
N GLU A 149 14.57 11.73 -8.78
CA GLU A 149 14.06 11.78 -10.16
C GLU A 149 13.62 10.39 -10.63
N ASN A 150 14.40 9.36 -10.26
CA ASN A 150 14.12 7.99 -10.58
C ASN A 150 14.27 7.10 -9.33
N PRO A 151 13.17 6.52 -8.82
CA PRO A 151 13.21 5.69 -7.61
C PRO A 151 13.79 4.29 -7.79
N TRP A 152 14.11 3.88 -9.02
CA TRP A 152 14.80 2.62 -9.32
C TRP A 152 16.32 2.78 -9.49
N GLN A 153 16.82 4.01 -9.47
CA GLN A 153 18.25 4.27 -9.50
C GLN A 153 18.78 4.52 -8.10
N GLU A 154 19.91 3.92 -7.80
CA GLU A 154 20.64 4.20 -6.57
C GLU A 154 21.12 5.66 -6.59
N LYS A 155 20.85 6.41 -5.52
CA LYS A 155 21.44 7.74 -5.38
C LYS A 155 22.91 7.54 -5.03
N GLU A 156 23.81 7.93 -5.92
CA GLU A 156 25.16 8.25 -5.51
C GLU A 156 25.09 9.50 -4.62
N PHE A 157 25.28 9.31 -3.33
CA PHE A 157 25.52 10.43 -2.40
C PHE A 157 26.95 10.91 -2.69
N ILE A 158 27.06 11.99 -3.43
CA ILE A 158 28.32 12.71 -3.62
C ILE A 158 28.60 13.54 -2.36
#